data_23fe4b208f2ee3624c16035e8698df9a
#
_entry.id   23fe4b208f2ee3624c16035e8698df9a
#
_cell.length_a   1.000
_cell.length_b   1.000
_cell.length_c   1.000
_cell.angle_alpha   90.00
_cell.angle_beta   90.00
_cell.angle_gamma   90.00
#
_symmetry.space_group_name_H-M   'P 1'
#
loop_
_entity.id
_entity.type
_entity.pdbx_description
1 polymer ?
#
loop_
_entity_poly.entity_id
_entity_poly.type
_entity_poly.pdbx_seq_one_letter_code
_entity_poly.pdbx_strand_id
1 'polypeptide(L)'
;MDLANFMRKAFSELDERELLAMAISLEEEDSRIYRHFRERLKNEHPEAAAIIQSMYEEEISHQIRLTELYHQTFGDHVLFIRTHDVKGFLKRRPFWLRPLLRPNKVLSEVMRMEAEARRFYTEAANKATSRATQKLFRDLAEEEENHQDLLVKKWKEKKKSTTSL
;
A
#
# COMPACT_ATOMS: atom_id res chain seq x y z
N MET A 1 2.64 33.22 -6.89
CA MET A 1 1.61 32.20 -7.10
C MET A 1 2.32 30.86 -7.13
N ASP A 2 2.16 30.08 -6.09
CA ASP A 2 2.92 28.84 -5.89
C ASP A 2 2.26 27.73 -6.76
N LEU A 3 2.92 27.35 -7.86
CA LEU A 3 2.47 26.31 -8.77
C LEU A 3 2.20 24.97 -8.04
N ALA A 4 2.87 24.73 -6.92
CA ALA A 4 2.65 23.55 -6.08
C ALA A 4 1.26 23.54 -5.41
N ASN A 5 0.65 24.68 -5.22
CA ASN A 5 -0.69 24.78 -4.61
C ASN A 5 -1.85 24.61 -5.62
N PHE A 6 -1.53 24.71 -6.92
CA PHE A 6 -2.52 24.61 -7.99
C PHE A 6 -2.89 23.14 -8.34
N MET A 7 -2.06 22.17 -7.94
CA MET A 7 -2.23 20.76 -8.35
C MET A 7 -2.66 19.81 -7.21
N ARG A 8 -2.91 20.30 -6.01
CA ARG A 8 -3.36 19.45 -4.89
C ARG A 8 -4.88 19.35 -4.87
N LYS A 9 -5.41 18.33 -5.53
CA LYS A 9 -6.84 17.98 -5.42
C LYS A 9 -7.14 17.28 -4.09
N ALA A 10 -8.33 17.48 -3.55
CA ALA A 10 -8.85 16.61 -2.50
C ALA A 10 -9.20 15.24 -3.09
N PHE A 11 -9.20 14.18 -2.28
CA PHE A 11 -9.58 12.84 -2.73
C PHE A 11 -10.98 12.83 -3.38
N SER A 12 -11.91 13.63 -2.85
CA SER A 12 -13.27 13.78 -3.39
C SER A 12 -13.34 14.35 -4.80
N GLU A 13 -12.29 15.02 -5.26
CA GLU A 13 -12.21 15.68 -6.57
C GLU A 13 -11.53 14.80 -7.64
N LEU A 14 -10.99 13.63 -7.25
CA LEU A 14 -10.32 12.71 -8.17
C LEU A 14 -11.34 12.01 -9.07
N ASP A 15 -11.05 11.95 -10.36
CA ASP A 15 -11.76 11.11 -11.30
C ASP A 15 -11.23 9.66 -11.30
N GLU A 16 -11.87 8.77 -12.06
CA GLU A 16 -11.50 7.35 -12.10
C GLU A 16 -10.07 7.12 -12.63
N ARG A 17 -9.63 7.89 -13.62
CA ARG A 17 -8.27 7.83 -14.15
C ARG A 17 -7.24 8.24 -13.11
N GLU A 18 -7.53 9.31 -12.38
CA GLU A 18 -6.68 9.80 -11.29
C GLU A 18 -6.66 8.83 -10.10
N LEU A 19 -7.79 8.20 -9.78
CA LEU A 19 -7.87 7.18 -8.73
C LEU A 19 -7.00 5.96 -9.05
N LEU A 20 -7.04 5.45 -10.30
CA LEU A 20 -6.17 4.34 -10.73
C LEU A 20 -4.70 4.74 -10.72
N ALA A 21 -4.36 5.93 -11.20
CA ALA A 21 -2.98 6.44 -11.18
C ALA A 21 -2.46 6.60 -9.74
N MET A 22 -3.29 7.09 -8.83
CA MET A 22 -2.95 7.20 -7.41
C MET A 22 -2.77 5.82 -6.77
N ALA A 23 -3.62 4.85 -7.10
CA ALA A 23 -3.49 3.47 -6.63
C ALA A 23 -2.15 2.85 -7.06
N ILE A 24 -1.77 3.00 -8.33
CA ILE A 24 -0.48 2.53 -8.84
C ILE A 24 0.69 3.15 -8.06
N SER A 25 0.65 4.45 -7.78
CA SER A 25 1.67 5.14 -6.98
C SER A 25 1.70 4.65 -5.53
N LEU A 26 0.54 4.35 -4.94
CA LEU A 26 0.44 3.80 -3.59
C LEU A 26 1.14 2.45 -3.47
N GLU A 27 0.85 1.52 -4.38
CA GLU A 27 1.47 0.20 -4.41
C GLU A 27 2.99 0.28 -4.65
N GLU A 28 3.42 1.18 -5.53
CA GLU A 28 4.83 1.42 -5.78
C GLU A 28 5.55 1.94 -4.53
N GLU A 29 4.95 2.87 -3.81
CA GLU A 29 5.49 3.40 -2.56
C GLU A 29 5.55 2.31 -1.48
N ASP A 30 4.49 1.54 -1.30
CA ASP A 30 4.42 0.46 -0.31
C ASP A 30 5.44 -0.64 -0.60
N SER A 31 5.56 -1.06 -1.85
CA SER A 31 6.57 -2.07 -2.25
C SER A 31 8.01 -1.59 -1.95
N ARG A 32 8.30 -0.31 -2.16
CA ARG A 32 9.62 0.26 -1.82
C ARG A 32 9.88 0.25 -0.31
N ILE A 33 8.87 0.57 0.49
CA ILE A 33 8.97 0.57 1.95
C ILE A 33 9.17 -0.86 2.46
N TYR A 34 8.42 -1.84 1.95
CA TYR A 34 8.55 -3.25 2.35
C TYR A 34 9.90 -3.82 1.98
N ARG A 35 10.40 -3.52 0.77
CA ARG A 35 11.75 -3.91 0.38
C ARG A 35 12.81 -3.34 1.35
N HIS A 36 12.66 -2.08 1.76
CA HIS A 36 13.57 -1.46 2.71
C HIS A 36 13.51 -2.13 4.09
N PHE A 37 12.33 -2.42 4.61
CA PHE A 37 12.17 -3.14 5.88
C PHE A 37 12.77 -4.54 5.82
N ARG A 38 12.52 -5.27 4.74
CA ARG A 38 13.12 -6.60 4.53
C ARG A 38 14.64 -6.56 4.58
N GLU A 39 15.26 -5.64 3.85
CA GLU A 39 16.73 -5.51 3.83
C GLU A 39 17.32 -5.23 5.22
N ARG A 40 16.61 -4.48 6.04
CA ARG A 40 17.05 -4.19 7.41
C ARG A 40 16.86 -5.36 8.37
N LEU A 41 15.88 -6.20 8.15
CA LEU A 41 15.54 -7.30 9.04
C LEU A 41 16.25 -8.62 8.69
N LYS A 42 16.68 -8.81 7.45
CA LYS A 42 17.09 -10.11 6.91
C LYS A 42 18.21 -10.82 7.68
N ASN A 43 19.15 -10.08 8.26
CA ASN A 43 20.30 -10.64 8.95
C ASN A 43 20.00 -11.00 10.41
N GLU A 44 19.27 -10.15 11.12
CA GLU A 44 19.00 -10.33 12.55
C GLU A 44 17.65 -10.99 12.81
N HIS A 45 16.69 -10.82 11.90
CA HIS A 45 15.32 -11.28 12.02
C HIS A 45 14.79 -11.90 10.72
N PRO A 46 15.40 -13.01 10.24
CA PRO A 46 15.10 -13.56 8.90
C PRO A 46 13.65 -13.99 8.73
N GLU A 47 12.98 -14.41 9.80
CA GLU A 47 11.57 -14.81 9.73
C GLU A 47 10.62 -13.60 9.56
N ALA A 48 10.92 -12.50 10.24
CA ALA A 48 10.18 -11.25 10.03
C ALA A 48 10.43 -10.72 8.61
N ALA A 49 11.67 -10.80 8.13
CA ALA A 49 12.02 -10.43 6.75
C ALA A 49 11.29 -11.29 5.72
N ALA A 50 11.07 -12.59 5.97
CA ALA A 50 10.32 -13.48 5.08
C ALA A 50 8.83 -13.09 5.00
N ILE A 51 8.23 -12.66 6.11
CA ILE A 51 6.86 -12.13 6.13
C ILE A 51 6.77 -10.85 5.27
N ILE A 52 7.70 -9.93 5.47
CA ILE A 52 7.74 -8.68 4.70
C ILE A 52 8.02 -8.95 3.21
N GLN A 53 8.80 -9.98 2.87
CA GLN A 53 9.02 -10.39 1.49
C GLN A 53 7.72 -10.81 0.81
N SER A 54 6.87 -11.59 1.47
CA SER A 54 5.58 -11.98 0.91
C SER A 54 4.68 -10.76 0.68
N MET A 55 4.68 -9.79 1.59
CA MET A 55 3.94 -8.54 1.42
C MET A 55 4.45 -7.75 0.20
N TYR A 56 5.76 -7.62 0.06
CA TYR A 56 6.37 -6.97 -1.11
C TYR A 56 5.92 -7.60 -2.44
N GLU A 57 5.91 -8.93 -2.52
CA GLU A 57 5.48 -9.65 -3.73
C GLU A 57 4.02 -9.39 -4.07
N GLU A 58 3.17 -9.26 -3.07
CA GLU A 58 1.75 -8.96 -3.24
C GLU A 58 1.53 -7.52 -3.74
N GLU A 59 2.24 -6.52 -3.18
CA GLU A 59 2.19 -5.15 -3.68
C GLU A 59 2.60 -5.06 -5.16
N ILE A 60 3.59 -5.84 -5.60
CA ILE A 60 3.97 -5.93 -7.00
C ILE A 60 2.83 -6.52 -7.85
N SER A 61 2.15 -7.54 -7.36
CA SER A 61 0.98 -8.11 -8.03
C SER A 61 -0.18 -7.11 -8.15
N HIS A 62 -0.46 -6.37 -7.08
CA HIS A 62 -1.47 -5.29 -7.09
C HIS A 62 -1.12 -4.22 -8.12
N GLN A 63 0.13 -3.77 -8.15
CA GLN A 63 0.61 -2.78 -9.10
C GLN A 63 0.43 -3.24 -10.56
N ILE A 64 0.74 -4.50 -10.86
CA ILE A 64 0.55 -5.07 -12.20
C ILE A 64 -0.92 -5.03 -12.60
N ARG A 65 -1.82 -5.52 -11.77
CA ARG A 65 -3.28 -5.57 -12.03
C ARG A 65 -3.86 -4.17 -12.24
N LEU A 66 -3.47 -3.21 -11.44
CA LEU A 66 -3.88 -1.81 -11.56
C LEU A 66 -3.38 -1.18 -12.86
N THR A 67 -2.10 -1.43 -13.21
CA THR A 67 -1.48 -0.91 -14.42
C THR A 67 -2.12 -1.50 -15.66
N GLU A 68 -2.41 -2.80 -15.68
CA GLU A 68 -3.11 -3.46 -16.77
C GLU A 68 -4.50 -2.86 -17.00
N LEU A 69 -5.30 -2.68 -15.94
CA LEU A 69 -6.61 -2.06 -16.05
C LEU A 69 -6.52 -0.60 -16.51
N TYR A 70 -5.53 0.14 -16.01
CA TYR A 70 -5.30 1.52 -16.45
C TYR A 70 -5.03 1.57 -17.96
N HIS A 71 -4.10 0.73 -18.45
CA HIS A 71 -3.75 0.69 -19.89
C HIS A 71 -4.95 0.30 -20.75
N GLN A 72 -5.72 -0.69 -20.34
CA GLN A 72 -6.93 -1.12 -21.05
C GLN A 72 -8.00 -0.03 -21.15
N THR A 73 -8.10 0.81 -20.12
CA THR A 73 -9.17 1.82 -20.00
C THR A 73 -8.76 3.18 -20.55
N PHE A 74 -7.52 3.61 -20.29
CA PHE A 74 -7.04 4.98 -20.53
C PHE A 74 -5.80 5.07 -21.43
N GLY A 75 -5.24 3.93 -21.90
CA GLY A 75 -4.05 3.88 -22.73
C GLY A 75 -2.75 3.85 -21.93
N ASP A 76 -1.62 3.87 -22.65
CA ASP A 76 -0.32 3.54 -22.08
C ASP A 76 0.32 4.66 -21.23
N HIS A 77 -0.21 5.87 -21.30
CA HIS A 77 0.33 7.00 -20.58
C HIS A 77 -0.30 7.12 -19.18
N VAL A 78 0.37 6.57 -18.18
CA VAL A 78 -0.08 6.68 -16.78
C VAL A 78 0.18 8.07 -16.24
N LEU A 79 -0.84 8.68 -15.64
CA LEU A 79 -0.71 9.98 -14.97
C LEU A 79 0.25 9.85 -13.78
N PHE A 80 1.10 10.85 -13.60
CA PHE A 80 2.00 10.89 -12.47
C PHE A 80 1.32 11.62 -11.30
N ILE A 81 0.70 10.84 -10.42
CA ILE A 81 0.07 11.32 -9.18
C ILE A 81 0.72 10.60 -8.01
N ARG A 82 1.28 11.34 -7.07
CA ARG A 82 1.84 10.77 -5.84
C ARG A 82 0.83 10.86 -4.70
N THR A 83 0.96 9.99 -3.72
CA THR A 83 0.09 9.98 -2.53
C THR A 83 0.08 11.32 -1.79
N HIS A 84 1.21 12.04 -1.77
CA HIS A 84 1.31 13.36 -1.14
C HIS A 84 0.74 14.53 -1.97
N ASP A 85 0.45 14.30 -3.25
CA ASP A 85 -0.19 15.31 -4.11
C ASP A 85 -1.71 15.43 -3.83
N VAL A 86 -2.27 14.49 -3.07
CA VAL A 86 -3.70 14.47 -2.71
C VAL A 86 -3.89 14.96 -1.29
N LYS A 87 -4.74 15.98 -1.11
CA LYS A 87 -4.97 16.59 0.20
C LYS A 87 -5.73 15.64 1.14
N GLY A 88 -5.20 15.49 2.34
CA GLY A 88 -5.93 14.99 3.51
C GLY A 88 -6.21 13.51 3.55
N PHE A 89 -5.80 12.71 2.56
CA PHE A 89 -6.17 11.31 2.50
C PHE A 89 -5.13 10.37 3.11
N LEU A 90 -3.85 10.51 2.75
CA LEU A 90 -2.75 9.71 3.28
C LEU A 90 -1.66 10.62 3.86
N LYS A 91 -1.39 10.48 5.14
CA LYS A 91 -0.29 11.17 5.82
C LYS A 91 0.85 10.18 6.05
N ARG A 92 1.66 9.96 5.02
CA ARG A 92 2.83 9.10 5.13
C ARG A 92 4.09 9.93 5.36
N ARG A 93 4.86 9.53 6.37
CA ARG A 93 6.21 10.06 6.55
C ARG A 93 7.13 9.38 5.54
N PRO A 94 8.08 10.12 4.92
CA PRO A 94 9.12 9.51 4.10
C PRO A 94 9.82 8.40 4.87
N PHE A 95 9.96 7.21 4.27
CA PHE A 95 10.51 6.04 4.97
C PHE A 95 11.96 6.24 5.44
N TRP A 96 12.74 7.06 4.73
CA TRP A 96 14.12 7.40 5.10
C TRP A 96 14.26 8.26 6.37
N LEU A 97 13.17 8.92 6.79
CA LEU A 97 13.11 9.65 8.06
C LEU A 97 12.70 8.75 9.24
N ARG A 98 12.42 7.48 8.99
CA ARG A 98 12.03 6.55 10.05
C ARG A 98 13.29 6.03 10.75
N PRO A 99 13.35 6.10 12.10
CA PRO A 99 14.45 5.51 12.85
C PRO A 99 14.51 4.00 12.63
N LEU A 100 15.65 3.38 12.92
CA LEU A 100 15.83 1.93 12.97
C LEU A 100 14.74 1.32 13.85
N LEU A 101 13.80 0.59 13.23
CA LEU A 101 12.65 0.04 13.91
C LEU A 101 12.95 -1.42 14.32
N ARG A 102 12.60 -1.76 15.55
CA ARG A 102 12.56 -3.16 16.00
C ARG A 102 11.49 -3.93 15.21
N PRO A 103 11.61 -5.28 15.06
CA PRO A 103 10.65 -6.07 14.28
C PRO A 103 9.18 -5.82 14.63
N ASN A 104 8.85 -5.68 15.93
CA ASN A 104 7.50 -5.37 16.39
C ASN A 104 6.97 -4.03 15.85
N LYS A 105 7.83 -3.02 15.80
CA LYS A 105 7.46 -1.71 15.26
C LYS A 105 7.32 -1.73 13.74
N VAL A 106 8.18 -2.49 13.06
CA VAL A 106 8.05 -2.69 11.60
C VAL A 106 6.71 -3.35 11.29
N LEU A 107 6.35 -4.40 11.98
CA LEU A 107 5.07 -5.09 11.77
C LEU A 107 3.86 -4.21 12.10
N SER A 108 3.91 -3.42 13.18
CA SER A 108 2.87 -2.45 13.48
C SER A 108 2.73 -1.41 12.38
N GLU A 109 3.84 -0.97 11.80
CA GLU A 109 3.84 -0.01 10.70
C GLU A 109 3.26 -0.62 9.42
N VAL A 110 3.62 -1.86 9.10
CA VAL A 110 3.06 -2.61 7.97
C VAL A 110 1.55 -2.76 8.15
N MET A 111 1.08 -3.17 9.32
CA MET A 111 -0.36 -3.27 9.62
C MET A 111 -1.10 -1.94 9.43
N ARG A 112 -0.47 -0.84 9.82
CA ARG A 112 -1.03 0.50 9.59
C ARG A 112 -1.10 0.84 8.10
N MET A 113 -0.09 0.48 7.33
CA MET A 113 -0.04 0.70 5.88
C MET A 113 -1.14 -0.11 5.18
N GLU A 114 -1.32 -1.38 5.54
CA GLU A 114 -2.40 -2.24 5.02
C GLU A 114 -3.79 -1.65 5.33
N ALA A 115 -4.00 -1.15 6.57
CA ALA A 115 -5.25 -0.49 6.94
C ALA A 115 -5.52 0.78 6.13
N GLU A 116 -4.49 1.57 5.84
CA GLU A 116 -4.61 2.76 4.99
C GLU A 116 -4.92 2.39 3.54
N ALA A 117 -4.25 1.36 2.99
CA ALA A 117 -4.50 0.86 1.64
C ALA A 117 -5.93 0.33 1.52
N ARG A 118 -6.39 -0.49 2.46
CA ARG A 118 -7.77 -0.96 2.53
C ARG A 118 -8.78 0.18 2.52
N ARG A 119 -8.56 1.19 3.36
CA ARG A 119 -9.43 2.37 3.40
C ARG A 119 -9.46 3.09 2.06
N PHE A 120 -8.30 3.29 1.46
CA PHE A 120 -8.19 3.89 0.13
C PHE A 120 -9.01 3.11 -0.89
N TYR A 121 -8.83 1.79 -1.00
CA TYR A 121 -9.53 0.96 -1.98
C TYR A 121 -11.03 0.91 -1.75
N THR A 122 -11.47 0.89 -0.50
CA THR A 122 -12.90 0.94 -0.16
C THR A 122 -13.54 2.25 -0.64
N GLU A 123 -12.92 3.38 -0.37
CA GLU A 123 -13.42 4.68 -0.79
C GLU A 123 -13.30 4.89 -2.30
N ALA A 124 -12.21 4.42 -2.92
CA ALA A 124 -12.02 4.49 -4.37
C ALA A 124 -13.05 3.63 -5.12
N ALA A 125 -13.39 2.44 -4.62
CA ALA A 125 -14.42 1.60 -5.19
C ALA A 125 -15.79 2.28 -5.20
N ASN A 126 -16.10 3.06 -4.15
CA ASN A 126 -17.35 3.80 -4.07
C ASN A 126 -17.42 4.97 -5.04
N LYS A 127 -16.26 5.53 -5.42
CA LYS A 127 -16.16 6.65 -6.37
C LYS A 127 -16.04 6.22 -7.82
N ALA A 128 -15.46 5.06 -8.08
CA ALA A 128 -15.26 4.56 -9.44
C ALA A 128 -16.60 4.39 -10.17
N THR A 129 -16.62 4.72 -11.45
CA THR A 129 -17.82 4.69 -12.29
C THR A 129 -17.94 3.41 -13.11
N SER A 130 -16.82 2.82 -13.56
CA SER A 130 -16.82 1.57 -14.30
C SER A 130 -16.88 0.36 -13.37
N ARG A 131 -17.61 -0.68 -13.81
CA ARG A 131 -17.71 -1.94 -13.06
C ARG A 131 -16.37 -2.64 -12.88
N ALA A 132 -15.50 -2.57 -13.88
CA ALA A 132 -14.18 -3.18 -13.83
C ALA A 132 -13.31 -2.54 -12.74
N THR A 133 -13.25 -1.21 -12.68
CA THR A 133 -12.50 -0.48 -11.67
C THR A 133 -13.09 -0.68 -10.26
N GLN A 134 -14.42 -0.61 -10.14
CA GLN A 134 -15.11 -0.89 -8.86
C GLN A 134 -14.76 -2.28 -8.34
N LYS A 135 -14.84 -3.29 -9.23
CA LYS A 135 -14.53 -4.67 -8.86
C LYS A 135 -13.07 -4.81 -8.41
N LEU A 136 -12.12 -4.30 -9.19
CA LEU A 136 -10.71 -4.39 -8.84
C LEU A 136 -10.43 -3.72 -7.48
N PHE A 137 -10.95 -2.53 -7.24
CA PHE A 137 -10.76 -1.85 -5.95
C PHE A 137 -11.39 -2.60 -4.76
N ARG A 138 -12.54 -3.26 -4.95
CA ARG A 138 -13.13 -4.11 -3.91
C ARG A 138 -12.30 -5.36 -3.64
N ASP A 139 -11.83 -6.02 -4.71
CA ASP A 139 -10.96 -7.19 -4.59
C ASP A 139 -9.68 -6.82 -3.82
N LEU A 140 -9.04 -5.70 -4.16
CA LEU A 140 -7.85 -5.21 -3.46
C LEU A 140 -8.15 -4.85 -1.99
N ALA A 141 -9.26 -4.20 -1.69
CA ALA A 141 -9.64 -3.90 -0.31
C ALA A 141 -9.81 -5.18 0.53
N GLU A 142 -10.37 -6.24 -0.03
CA GLU A 142 -10.51 -7.54 0.64
C GLU A 142 -9.14 -8.22 0.82
N GLU A 143 -8.26 -8.14 -0.17
CA GLU A 143 -6.91 -8.67 -0.08
C GLU A 143 -6.11 -7.98 1.03
N GLU A 144 -6.18 -6.65 1.15
CA GLU A 144 -5.54 -5.89 2.23
C GLU A 144 -6.07 -6.27 3.63
N GLU A 145 -7.36 -6.55 3.74
CA GLU A 145 -7.94 -7.06 5.00
C GLU A 145 -7.40 -8.44 5.37
N ASN A 146 -7.32 -9.34 4.39
CA ASN A 146 -6.78 -10.68 4.59
C ASN A 146 -5.30 -10.65 4.96
N HIS A 147 -4.53 -9.71 4.40
CA HIS A 147 -3.12 -9.50 4.76
C HIS A 147 -2.96 -9.10 6.22
N GLN A 148 -3.78 -8.19 6.73
CA GLN A 148 -3.75 -7.81 8.13
C GLN A 148 -4.01 -9.01 9.05
N ASP A 149 -5.01 -9.82 8.74
CA ASP A 149 -5.35 -11.01 9.53
C ASP A 149 -4.22 -12.05 9.51
N LEU A 150 -3.62 -12.26 8.36
CA LEU A 150 -2.49 -13.17 8.19
C LEU A 150 -1.25 -12.71 8.97
N LEU A 151 -0.94 -11.42 8.94
CA LEU A 151 0.16 -10.83 9.70
C LEU A 151 -0.03 -11.01 11.20
N VAL A 152 -1.23 -10.74 11.71
CA VAL A 152 -1.57 -10.92 13.13
C VAL A 152 -1.41 -12.39 13.53
N LYS A 153 -1.90 -13.31 12.71
CA LYS A 153 -1.81 -14.75 12.97
C LYS A 153 -0.35 -15.23 13.02
N LYS A 154 0.41 -14.94 11.96
CA LYS A 154 1.85 -15.34 11.90
C LYS A 154 2.66 -14.77 13.05
N TRP A 155 2.37 -13.54 13.45
CA TRP A 155 3.07 -12.90 14.55
C TRP A 155 2.75 -13.50 15.90
N LYS A 156 1.48 -13.86 16.15
CA LYS A 156 1.06 -14.55 17.39
C LYS A 156 1.65 -15.97 17.50
N GLU A 157 1.70 -16.70 16.40
CA GLU A 157 2.31 -18.04 16.36
C GLU A 157 3.79 -17.99 16.72
N LYS A 158 4.51 -16.98 16.22
CA LYS A 158 5.93 -16.79 16.53
C LYS A 158 6.19 -16.47 17.99
N LYS A 159 5.37 -15.61 18.62
CA LYS A 159 5.52 -15.31 20.05
C LYS A 159 5.36 -16.55 20.92
N LYS A 160 4.47 -17.48 20.56
CA LYS A 160 4.27 -18.73 21.30
C LYS A 160 5.48 -19.65 21.20
N SER A 161 6.12 -19.75 20.04
CA SER A 161 7.30 -20.61 19.85
C SER A 161 8.56 -20.11 20.60
N THR A 162 8.67 -18.80 20.81
CA THR A 162 9.81 -18.18 21.54
C THR A 162 9.65 -18.24 23.07
N THR A 163 8.44 -18.46 23.57
CA THR A 163 8.15 -18.54 25.01
C THR A 163 8.22 -19.97 25.55
N SER A 164 8.44 -20.97 24.67
CA SER A 164 8.50 -22.40 25.02
C SER A 164 9.94 -22.94 25.14
N LEU A 165 10.93 -22.06 25.32
CA LEU A 165 12.31 -22.36 25.70
C LEU A 165 12.63 -21.60 26.98
#